data_276e4bd4ffad46ef675c7aaf5723cfe6
#
_entry.id   276e4bd4ffad46ef675c7aaf5723cfe6
#
_cell.length_a   1.000
_cell.length_b   1.000
_cell.length_c   1.000
_cell.angle_alpha   90.00
_cell.angle_beta   90.00
_cell.angle_gamma   90.00
#
_symmetry.space_group_name_H-M   'P 1'
#
loop_
_entity.id
_entity.type
_entity.pdbx_description
1 polymer ?
#
loop_
_entity_poly.entity_id
_entity_poly.type
_entity_poly.pdbx_seq_one_letter_code
_entity_poly.pdbx_strand_id
1 'polypeptide(L)'
;MEIKVSKEIKKACPQFAGIAIRATVENTAYSESLWKKIDEFTIRYREMYTTDSIKDMVTIHATREAYKKCGKDPSRYRPSGEALCRRILRGIPLYQIDTLVDLINLVSIRYGYSIGGFDADKIQGDTLVLGIGKSGEPYEGIGRGELNIEGMPVYRDAMGGIGTPTSDNERTKLEAGTTHLLTIINGYSGKEGLQEAADYMLELLKEFAASKDEELIYF
;
A
#
# COMPACT_ATOMS: atom_id res chain seq x y z
N MET A 1 -17.71 -3.27 -6.01
CA MET A 1 -16.62 -2.47 -6.65
C MET A 1 -15.83 -3.36 -7.58
N GLU A 2 -15.51 -2.90 -8.79
CA GLU A 2 -14.66 -3.61 -9.76
C GLU A 2 -13.29 -2.94 -9.83
N ILE A 3 -12.20 -3.75 -9.94
CA ILE A 3 -10.85 -3.20 -10.14
C ILE A 3 -10.32 -3.69 -11.48
N LYS A 4 -9.98 -2.75 -12.37
CA LYS A 4 -9.48 -3.02 -13.72
C LYS A 4 -8.02 -2.67 -13.84
N VAL A 5 -7.24 -3.53 -14.48
CA VAL A 5 -5.85 -3.27 -14.83
C VAL A 5 -5.77 -2.85 -16.29
N SER A 6 -5.21 -1.66 -16.55
CA SER A 6 -5.10 -1.11 -17.89
C SER A 6 -4.16 -1.94 -18.80
N LYS A 7 -4.32 -1.79 -20.11
CA LYS A 7 -3.46 -2.48 -21.09
C LYS A 7 -1.99 -2.09 -20.95
N GLU A 8 -1.72 -0.84 -20.59
CA GLU A 8 -0.37 -0.32 -20.39
C GLU A 8 0.32 -1.01 -19.20
N ILE A 9 -0.38 -1.16 -18.07
CA ILE A 9 0.14 -1.90 -16.90
C ILE A 9 0.34 -3.36 -17.24
N LYS A 10 -0.63 -4.03 -17.91
CA LYS A 10 -0.48 -5.44 -18.32
C LYS A 10 0.71 -5.66 -19.25
N LYS A 11 1.02 -4.67 -20.11
CA LYS A 11 2.20 -4.72 -20.98
C LYS A 11 3.51 -4.49 -20.20
N ALA A 12 3.54 -3.51 -19.31
CA ALA A 12 4.74 -3.20 -18.53
C ALA A 12 5.04 -4.26 -17.46
N CYS A 13 3.99 -4.82 -16.86
CA CYS A 13 4.06 -5.76 -15.73
C CYS A 13 3.14 -6.97 -16.01
N PRO A 14 3.50 -7.88 -16.94
CA PRO A 14 2.61 -8.97 -17.37
C PRO A 14 2.28 -9.97 -16.25
N GLN A 15 3.13 -10.08 -15.23
CA GLN A 15 2.90 -10.93 -14.05
C GLN A 15 2.11 -10.23 -12.95
N PHE A 16 1.74 -8.96 -13.10
CA PHE A 16 1.04 -8.22 -12.05
C PHE A 16 -0.23 -8.95 -11.61
N ALA A 17 -0.41 -9.05 -10.32
CA ALA A 17 -1.63 -9.50 -9.67
C ALA A 17 -1.90 -8.60 -8.46
N GLY A 18 -3.15 -8.38 -8.12
CA GLY A 18 -3.53 -7.61 -6.96
C GLY A 18 -4.57 -8.33 -6.10
N ILE A 19 -4.55 -8.04 -4.81
CA ILE A 19 -5.63 -8.40 -3.90
C ILE A 19 -6.09 -7.12 -3.22
N ALA A 20 -7.40 -6.83 -3.32
CA ALA A 20 -8.02 -5.80 -2.51
C ALA A 20 -8.89 -6.44 -1.43
N ILE A 21 -8.90 -5.85 -0.25
CA ILE A 21 -9.74 -6.23 0.88
C ILE A 21 -10.66 -5.06 1.18
N ARG A 22 -11.97 -5.32 1.19
CA ARG A 22 -12.99 -4.42 1.71
C ARG A 22 -13.48 -4.97 3.05
N ALA A 23 -13.69 -4.08 4.00
CA ALA A 23 -14.21 -4.47 5.31
C ALA A 23 -14.90 -3.29 6.00
N THR A 24 -15.90 -3.59 6.82
CA THR A 24 -16.38 -2.68 7.86
C THR A 24 -15.40 -2.75 9.02
N VAL A 25 -14.95 -1.62 9.55
CA VAL A 25 -13.87 -1.53 10.55
C VAL A 25 -14.16 -0.48 11.61
N GLU A 26 -13.44 -0.59 12.74
CA GLU A 26 -13.33 0.45 13.75
C GLU A 26 -11.89 0.99 13.72
N ASN A 27 -11.72 2.25 13.31
CA ASN A 27 -10.41 2.89 13.33
C ASN A 27 -10.23 3.69 14.60
N THR A 28 -9.14 3.45 15.32
CA THR A 28 -8.78 4.19 16.53
C THR A 28 -7.49 4.97 16.31
N ALA A 29 -7.34 6.08 17.01
CA ALA A 29 -6.14 6.93 16.89
C ALA A 29 -4.86 6.22 17.34
N TYR A 30 -4.97 5.20 18.20
CA TYR A 30 -3.82 4.46 18.73
C TYR A 30 -4.26 3.12 19.30
N SER A 31 -3.45 2.07 19.10
CA SER A 31 -3.60 0.75 19.70
C SER A 31 -2.28 0.32 20.34
N GLU A 32 -2.23 0.31 21.68
CA GLU A 32 -1.02 -0.08 22.45
C GLU A 32 -0.60 -1.52 22.13
N SER A 33 -1.56 -2.44 22.01
CA SER A 33 -1.29 -3.85 21.71
C SER A 33 -0.74 -4.05 20.29
N LEU A 34 -1.23 -3.29 19.30
CA LEU A 34 -0.69 -3.30 17.95
C LEU A 34 0.75 -2.75 17.94
N TRP A 35 1.00 -1.63 18.65
CA TRP A 35 2.33 -1.04 18.71
C TRP A 35 3.33 -1.94 19.40
N LYS A 36 2.94 -2.67 20.45
CA LYS A 36 3.79 -3.72 21.04
C LYS A 36 4.17 -4.77 20.00
N LYS A 37 3.21 -5.25 19.19
CA LYS A 37 3.47 -6.21 18.10
C LYS A 37 4.41 -5.61 17.03
N ILE A 38 4.25 -4.34 16.66
CA ILE A 38 5.11 -3.62 15.71
C ILE A 38 6.54 -3.50 16.26
N ASP A 39 6.71 -3.10 17.51
CA ASP A 39 8.03 -2.94 18.14
C ASP A 39 8.78 -4.27 18.21
N GLU A 40 8.14 -5.34 18.66
CA GLU A 40 8.72 -6.68 18.68
C GLU A 40 9.13 -7.16 17.28
N PHE A 41 8.29 -6.86 16.27
CA PHE A 41 8.59 -7.20 14.88
C PHE A 41 9.78 -6.39 14.35
N THR A 42 9.84 -5.09 14.61
CA THR A 42 10.90 -4.21 14.09
C THR A 42 12.28 -4.54 14.71
N ILE A 43 12.31 -5.01 15.96
CA ILE A 43 13.56 -5.50 16.58
C ILE A 43 14.08 -6.70 15.80
N ARG A 44 13.24 -7.73 15.60
CA ARG A 44 13.59 -8.94 14.82
C ARG A 44 13.96 -8.63 13.38
N TYR A 45 13.25 -7.69 12.75
CA TYR A 45 13.51 -7.27 11.38
C TYR A 45 14.93 -6.70 11.21
N ARG A 46 15.41 -5.91 12.18
CA ARG A 46 16.79 -5.36 12.19
C ARG A 46 17.87 -6.43 12.39
N GLU A 47 17.55 -7.55 13.01
CA GLU A 47 18.47 -8.68 13.14
C GLU A 47 18.61 -9.48 11.84
N MET A 48 17.52 -9.54 11.03
CA MET A 48 17.46 -10.35 9.80
C MET A 48 17.95 -9.61 8.56
N TYR A 49 17.80 -8.29 8.50
CA TYR A 49 18.01 -7.50 7.28
C TYR A 49 18.95 -6.33 7.50
N THR A 50 19.57 -5.90 6.39
CA THR A 50 20.38 -4.67 6.32
C THR A 50 19.81 -3.73 5.27
N THR A 51 20.21 -2.45 5.28
CA THR A 51 19.78 -1.49 4.25
C THR A 51 20.16 -1.90 2.83
N ASP A 52 21.24 -2.68 2.68
CA ASP A 52 21.72 -3.14 1.36
C ASP A 52 20.93 -4.35 0.87
N SER A 53 20.46 -5.23 1.77
CA SER A 53 19.67 -6.42 1.40
C SER A 53 18.24 -6.08 0.97
N ILE A 54 17.71 -4.91 1.32
CA ILE A 54 16.32 -4.53 1.02
C ILE A 54 16.02 -4.49 -0.48
N LYS A 55 16.96 -4.04 -1.30
CA LYS A 55 16.80 -3.98 -2.76
C LYS A 55 16.66 -5.38 -3.40
N ASP A 56 17.13 -6.41 -2.69
CA ASP A 56 17.14 -7.81 -3.15
C ASP A 56 15.87 -8.57 -2.74
N MET A 57 15.01 -7.98 -1.88
CA MET A 57 13.69 -8.54 -1.60
C MET A 57 12.85 -8.57 -2.88
N VAL A 58 12.35 -9.75 -3.23
CA VAL A 58 11.64 -10.00 -4.52
C VAL A 58 10.51 -9.00 -4.76
N THR A 59 9.68 -8.72 -3.75
CA THR A 59 8.54 -7.79 -3.82
C THR A 59 8.96 -6.34 -4.03
N ILE A 60 9.99 -5.90 -3.30
CA ILE A 60 10.56 -4.55 -3.43
C ILE A 60 11.24 -4.40 -4.78
N HIS A 61 12.06 -5.39 -5.18
CA HIS A 61 12.73 -5.38 -6.48
C HIS A 61 11.70 -5.29 -7.62
N ALA A 62 10.67 -6.12 -7.60
CA ALA A 62 9.62 -6.13 -8.62
C ALA A 62 8.88 -4.79 -8.71
N THR A 63 8.56 -4.15 -7.58
CA THR A 63 7.93 -2.82 -7.55
C THR A 63 8.85 -1.75 -8.16
N ARG A 64 10.15 -1.79 -7.88
CA ARG A 64 11.14 -0.90 -8.49
C ARG A 64 11.25 -1.10 -10.01
N GLU A 65 11.25 -2.35 -10.48
CA GLU A 65 11.28 -2.65 -11.92
C GLU A 65 9.97 -2.21 -12.60
N ALA A 66 8.81 -2.36 -11.95
CA ALA A 66 7.54 -1.83 -12.45
C ALA A 66 7.62 -0.30 -12.65
N TYR A 67 8.18 0.45 -11.70
CA TYR A 67 8.39 1.90 -11.85
C TYR A 67 9.23 2.22 -13.08
N LYS A 68 10.39 1.58 -13.24
CA LYS A 68 11.28 1.79 -14.39
C LYS A 68 10.58 1.52 -15.72
N LYS A 69 9.83 0.40 -15.80
CA LYS A 69 9.07 0.02 -16.99
C LYS A 69 7.93 0.98 -17.30
N CYS A 70 7.36 1.62 -16.30
CA CYS A 70 6.34 2.66 -16.46
C CYS A 70 6.93 4.06 -16.73
N GLY A 71 8.25 4.23 -16.65
CA GLY A 71 8.94 5.50 -16.92
C GLY A 71 9.27 6.35 -15.69
N LYS A 72 9.21 5.76 -14.47
CA LYS A 72 9.49 6.47 -13.20
C LYS A 72 10.78 6.00 -12.56
N ASP A 73 11.56 6.94 -11.99
CA ASP A 73 12.73 6.61 -11.18
C ASP A 73 12.34 6.21 -9.74
N PRO A 74 12.47 4.92 -9.35
CA PRO A 74 12.12 4.45 -8.01
C PRO A 74 13.09 4.93 -6.92
N SER A 75 14.23 5.50 -7.28
CA SER A 75 15.18 6.04 -6.30
C SER A 75 14.77 7.42 -5.84
N ARG A 76 14.23 8.23 -6.74
CA ARG A 76 13.68 9.55 -6.46
C ARG A 76 12.27 9.48 -5.86
N TYR A 77 11.42 8.57 -6.38
CA TYR A 77 10.03 8.36 -5.97
C TYR A 77 9.88 6.99 -5.31
N ARG A 78 10.55 6.81 -4.18
CA ARG A 78 10.66 5.51 -3.51
C ARG A 78 9.29 4.94 -3.15
N PRO A 79 9.02 3.65 -3.48
CA PRO A 79 7.84 2.95 -3.02
C PRO A 79 7.74 2.91 -1.48
N SER A 80 6.51 3.01 -0.96
CA SER A 80 6.23 3.13 0.48
C SER A 80 6.75 1.94 1.28
N GLY A 81 6.53 0.71 0.81
CA GLY A 81 7.03 -0.50 1.48
C GLY A 81 8.56 -0.47 1.64
N GLU A 82 9.31 -0.11 0.58
CA GLU A 82 10.76 0.06 0.66
C GLU A 82 11.15 1.19 1.63
N ALA A 83 10.41 2.30 1.63
CA ALA A 83 10.71 3.44 2.50
C ALA A 83 10.55 3.07 3.97
N LEU A 84 9.50 2.33 4.34
CA LEU A 84 9.26 1.83 5.69
C LEU A 84 10.35 0.86 6.14
N CYS A 85 10.71 -0.12 5.32
CA CYS A 85 11.80 -1.06 5.62
C CYS A 85 13.12 -0.33 5.88
N ARG A 86 13.50 0.60 5.01
CA ARG A 86 14.74 1.38 5.18
C ARG A 86 14.72 2.28 6.40
N ARG A 87 13.53 2.80 6.77
CA ARG A 87 13.36 3.62 7.97
C ARG A 87 13.70 2.82 9.23
N ILE A 88 13.15 1.60 9.36
CA ILE A 88 13.42 0.69 10.47
C ILE A 88 14.91 0.32 10.56
N LEU A 89 15.51 -0.06 9.42
CA LEU A 89 16.91 -0.48 9.37
C LEU A 89 17.92 0.63 9.69
N ARG A 90 17.50 1.89 9.57
CA ARG A 90 18.26 3.06 10.02
C ARG A 90 18.05 3.41 11.50
N GLY A 91 17.25 2.62 12.23
CA GLY A 91 16.91 2.90 13.62
C GLY A 91 15.96 4.09 13.81
N ILE A 92 15.28 4.53 12.73
CA ILE A 92 14.35 5.65 12.81
C ILE A 92 12.95 5.07 13.15
N PRO A 93 12.29 5.55 14.23
CA PRO A 93 10.96 5.08 14.61
C PRO A 93 9.93 5.25 13.49
N LEU A 94 8.98 4.30 13.37
CA LEU A 94 7.82 4.48 12.51
C LEU A 94 6.94 5.62 13.03
N TYR A 95 6.17 6.24 12.15
CA TYR A 95 5.14 7.18 12.55
C TYR A 95 3.94 6.41 13.12
N GLN A 96 3.37 6.93 14.20
CA GLN A 96 2.09 6.49 14.74
C GLN A 96 1.04 7.38 14.10
N ILE A 97 0.16 6.80 13.30
CA ILE A 97 -0.85 7.57 12.54
C ILE A 97 -2.24 7.26 13.10
N ASP A 98 -2.73 6.07 12.86
CA ASP A 98 -3.96 5.47 13.39
C ASP A 98 -3.87 3.94 13.25
N THR A 99 -4.80 3.21 13.85
CA THR A 99 -4.74 1.75 13.88
C THR A 99 -4.72 1.12 12.51
N LEU A 100 -5.53 1.61 11.54
CA LEU A 100 -5.56 1.05 10.18
C LEU A 100 -4.27 1.30 9.42
N VAL A 101 -3.75 2.53 9.45
CA VAL A 101 -2.48 2.85 8.77
C VAL A 101 -1.32 2.06 9.39
N ASP A 102 -1.28 1.94 10.72
CA ASP A 102 -0.21 1.26 11.44
C ASP A 102 -0.19 -0.25 11.14
N LEU A 103 -1.37 -0.91 11.09
CA LEU A 103 -1.43 -2.32 10.72
C LEU A 103 -1.10 -2.56 9.24
N ILE A 104 -1.53 -1.68 8.32
CA ILE A 104 -1.17 -1.72 6.90
C ILE A 104 0.34 -1.59 6.73
N ASN A 105 0.97 -0.66 7.47
CA ASN A 105 2.42 -0.50 7.48
C ASN A 105 3.14 -1.75 7.98
N LEU A 106 2.63 -2.43 9.01
CA LEU A 106 3.21 -3.68 9.52
C LEU A 106 3.19 -4.78 8.44
N VAL A 107 2.07 -4.95 7.72
CA VAL A 107 1.99 -5.89 6.60
C VAL A 107 2.95 -5.51 5.47
N SER A 108 3.00 -4.21 5.11
CA SER A 108 3.93 -3.69 4.10
C SER A 108 5.38 -4.02 4.41
N ILE A 109 5.81 -3.85 5.65
CA ILE A 109 7.19 -4.12 6.07
C ILE A 109 7.46 -5.63 6.06
N ARG A 110 6.52 -6.43 6.56
CA ARG A 110 6.69 -7.88 6.69
C ARG A 110 6.89 -8.56 5.33
N TYR A 111 6.13 -8.15 4.33
CA TYR A 111 6.12 -8.80 3.01
C TYR A 111 6.79 -7.97 1.91
N GLY A 112 7.18 -6.73 2.19
CA GLY A 112 7.83 -5.84 1.22
C GLY A 112 6.91 -5.28 0.14
N TYR A 113 5.58 -5.42 0.28
CA TYR A 113 4.62 -4.82 -0.65
C TYR A 113 4.37 -3.34 -0.33
N SER A 114 4.16 -2.53 -1.37
CA SER A 114 3.53 -1.22 -1.21
C SER A 114 2.02 -1.41 -1.23
N ILE A 115 1.38 -1.12 -0.09
CA ILE A 115 -0.05 -1.35 0.14
C ILE A 115 -0.73 0.00 0.26
N GLY A 116 -1.81 0.20 -0.50
CA GLY A 116 -2.69 1.37 -0.39
C GLY A 116 -3.79 1.14 0.65
N GLY A 117 -4.16 2.18 1.39
CA GLY A 117 -5.26 2.16 2.35
C GLY A 117 -6.17 3.36 2.15
N PHE A 118 -7.46 3.10 1.89
CA PHE A 118 -8.43 4.10 1.49
C PHE A 118 -9.68 4.04 2.34
N ASP A 119 -10.24 5.19 2.64
CA ASP A 119 -11.61 5.33 3.11
C ASP A 119 -12.55 5.05 1.93
N ALA A 120 -13.23 3.90 1.96
CA ALA A 120 -14.05 3.45 0.85
C ALA A 120 -15.25 4.37 0.58
N ASP A 121 -15.73 5.11 1.58
CA ASP A 121 -16.84 6.06 1.45
C ASP A 121 -16.45 7.33 0.67
N LYS A 122 -15.14 7.63 0.58
CA LYS A 122 -14.61 8.77 -0.17
C LYS A 122 -14.31 8.44 -1.64
N ILE A 123 -14.37 7.17 -2.02
CA ILE A 123 -14.15 6.72 -3.41
C ILE A 123 -15.40 7.02 -4.24
N GLN A 124 -15.21 7.58 -5.43
CA GLN A 124 -16.31 7.94 -6.33
C GLN A 124 -16.46 6.93 -7.47
N GLY A 125 -17.70 6.42 -7.63
CA GLY A 125 -18.04 5.41 -8.64
C GLY A 125 -17.76 3.98 -8.20
N ASP A 126 -18.07 3.02 -9.08
CA ASP A 126 -18.05 1.58 -8.79
C ASP A 126 -16.84 0.85 -9.36
N THR A 127 -15.95 1.56 -10.03
CA THR A 127 -14.78 0.99 -10.71
C THR A 127 -13.53 1.76 -10.39
N LEU A 128 -12.47 1.04 -9.97
CA LEU A 128 -11.10 1.54 -9.92
C LEU A 128 -10.33 1.07 -11.15
N VAL A 129 -9.49 1.93 -11.70
CA VAL A 129 -8.61 1.59 -12.82
C VAL A 129 -7.15 1.79 -12.43
N LEU A 130 -6.37 0.72 -12.42
CA LEU A 130 -4.92 0.79 -12.31
C LEU A 130 -4.34 1.12 -13.69
N GLY A 131 -3.72 2.28 -13.83
CA GLY A 131 -3.07 2.75 -15.05
C GLY A 131 -1.71 3.38 -14.76
N ILE A 132 -1.17 4.09 -15.75
CA ILE A 132 0.08 4.87 -15.62
C ILE A 132 -0.28 6.35 -15.51
N GLY A 133 0.35 7.05 -14.56
CA GLY A 133 0.20 8.49 -14.35
C GLY A 133 0.62 9.30 -15.57
N LYS A 134 -0.14 10.32 -15.90
CA LYS A 134 0.09 11.20 -17.04
C LYS A 134 0.86 12.46 -16.64
N SER A 135 1.47 13.11 -17.61
CA SER A 135 2.13 14.43 -17.40
C SER A 135 1.09 15.48 -16.98
N GLY A 136 1.40 16.23 -15.93
CA GLY A 136 0.52 17.27 -15.40
C GLY A 136 -0.78 16.76 -14.75
N GLU A 137 -0.90 15.44 -14.50
CA GLU A 137 -2.07 14.89 -13.82
C GLU A 137 -2.11 15.34 -12.35
N PRO A 138 -3.20 16.01 -11.91
CA PRO A 138 -3.30 16.49 -10.54
C PRO A 138 -3.27 15.36 -9.53
N TYR A 139 -2.41 15.48 -8.52
CA TYR A 139 -2.34 14.51 -7.44
C TYR A 139 -1.75 15.13 -6.18
N GLU A 140 -2.48 15.07 -5.07
CA GLU A 140 -2.02 15.53 -3.77
C GLU A 140 -1.68 14.31 -2.89
N GLY A 141 -0.40 14.07 -2.68
CA GLY A 141 0.08 12.94 -1.86
C GLY A 141 -0.01 13.26 -0.37
N ILE A 142 -0.45 12.30 0.45
CA ILE A 142 -0.57 12.43 1.91
C ILE A 142 0.77 12.91 2.51
N GLY A 143 0.72 14.09 3.17
CA GLY A 143 1.89 14.69 3.82
C GLY A 143 3.01 15.12 2.87
N ARG A 144 2.76 15.18 1.56
CA ARG A 144 3.74 15.54 0.51
C ARG A 144 3.33 16.76 -0.33
N GLY A 145 2.03 17.14 -0.29
CA GLY A 145 1.47 18.12 -1.19
C GLY A 145 1.40 17.62 -2.63
N GLU A 146 1.54 18.52 -3.60
CA GLU A 146 1.51 18.16 -5.02
C GLU A 146 2.62 17.16 -5.39
N LEU A 147 2.22 16.00 -5.93
CA LEU A 147 3.10 14.91 -6.31
C LEU A 147 3.03 14.68 -7.83
N ASN A 148 4.16 14.76 -8.50
CA ASN A 148 4.25 14.38 -9.92
C ASN A 148 4.15 12.85 -10.06
N ILE A 149 2.97 12.38 -10.47
CA ILE A 149 2.68 10.95 -10.67
C ILE A 149 2.95 10.46 -12.09
N GLU A 150 3.42 11.31 -13.02
CA GLU A 150 3.79 10.90 -14.37
C GLU A 150 4.70 9.65 -14.34
N GLY A 151 4.32 8.61 -15.07
CA GLY A 151 5.06 7.35 -15.12
C GLY A 151 4.95 6.47 -13.87
N MET A 152 4.11 6.80 -12.89
CA MET A 152 3.80 5.89 -11.77
C MET A 152 2.59 5.02 -12.08
N PRO A 153 2.56 3.76 -11.59
CA PRO A 153 1.29 3.05 -11.44
C PRO A 153 0.36 3.86 -10.53
N VAL A 154 -0.88 4.07 -10.97
CA VAL A 154 -1.87 4.86 -10.20
C VAL A 154 -3.25 4.25 -10.31
N TYR A 155 -3.91 4.09 -9.16
CA TYR A 155 -5.33 3.78 -9.09
C TYR A 155 -6.15 5.05 -9.23
N ARG A 156 -7.19 4.98 -10.07
CA ARG A 156 -8.14 6.08 -10.29
C ARG A 156 -9.54 5.61 -10.05
N ASP A 157 -10.31 6.45 -9.39
CA ASP A 157 -11.76 6.40 -9.36
C ASP A 157 -12.37 7.34 -10.42
N ALA A 158 -13.66 7.64 -10.33
CA ALA A 158 -14.35 8.53 -11.29
C ALA A 158 -13.85 9.99 -11.23
N MET A 159 -13.21 10.42 -10.14
CA MET A 159 -12.69 11.79 -9.99
C MET A 159 -11.21 11.92 -10.36
N GLY A 160 -10.41 10.87 -10.22
CA GLY A 160 -8.98 10.93 -10.49
C GLY A 160 -8.14 9.98 -9.67
N GLY A 161 -6.84 10.26 -9.54
CA GLY A 161 -5.91 9.43 -8.80
C GLY A 161 -6.23 9.33 -7.30
N ILE A 162 -6.23 8.11 -6.77
CA ILE A 162 -6.44 7.85 -5.34
C ILE A 162 -5.23 7.25 -4.64
N GLY A 163 -4.39 6.49 -5.36
CA GLY A 163 -3.25 5.81 -4.76
C GLY A 163 -2.16 5.46 -5.76
N THR A 164 -0.92 5.56 -5.32
CA THR A 164 0.29 5.09 -6.01
C THR A 164 1.13 4.27 -5.04
N PRO A 165 2.07 3.41 -5.51
CA PRO A 165 2.94 2.70 -4.57
C PRO A 165 3.87 3.62 -3.74
N THR A 166 3.94 4.93 -4.04
CA THR A 166 4.72 5.91 -3.27
C THR A 166 3.90 6.60 -2.18
N SER A 167 2.65 6.96 -2.46
CA SER A 167 1.76 7.69 -1.53
C SER A 167 0.32 7.61 -2.02
N ASP A 168 -0.61 7.48 -1.09
CA ASP A 168 -2.02 7.63 -1.35
C ASP A 168 -2.41 9.11 -1.42
N ASN A 169 -3.59 9.41 -1.96
CA ASN A 169 -4.08 10.78 -2.16
C ASN A 169 -4.82 11.28 -0.91
N GLU A 170 -4.64 12.57 -0.58
CA GLU A 170 -5.29 13.24 0.55
C GLU A 170 -6.82 13.06 0.54
N ARG A 171 -7.45 13.05 -0.65
CA ARG A 171 -8.90 12.98 -0.79
C ARG A 171 -9.51 11.69 -0.22
N THR A 172 -8.84 10.56 -0.39
CA THR A 172 -9.35 9.24 -0.01
C THR A 172 -8.60 8.63 1.17
N LYS A 173 -7.84 9.43 1.90
CA LYS A 173 -7.05 8.96 3.05
C LYS A 173 -7.92 8.41 4.16
N LEU A 174 -7.35 7.46 4.88
CA LEU A 174 -7.88 6.95 6.14
C LEU A 174 -7.85 8.05 7.22
N GLU A 175 -8.85 8.08 8.05
CA GLU A 175 -8.99 8.98 9.20
C GLU A 175 -9.59 8.23 10.39
N ALA A 176 -9.49 8.78 11.59
CA ALA A 176 -10.02 8.16 12.81
C ALA A 176 -11.53 7.82 12.74
N GLY A 177 -12.28 8.48 11.85
CA GLY A 177 -13.70 8.21 11.63
C GLY A 177 -14.00 7.23 10.51
N THR A 178 -13.00 6.66 9.85
CA THR A 178 -13.18 5.69 8.75
C THR A 178 -13.81 4.41 9.28
N THR A 179 -14.96 4.03 8.70
CA THR A 179 -15.72 2.81 9.04
C THR A 179 -15.73 1.78 7.92
N HIS A 180 -15.45 2.17 6.68
CA HIS A 180 -15.35 1.28 5.54
C HIS A 180 -13.96 1.38 4.92
N LEU A 181 -13.19 0.30 5.07
CA LEU A 181 -11.83 0.19 4.55
C LEU A 181 -11.84 -0.41 3.13
N LEU A 182 -11.04 0.17 2.25
CA LEU A 182 -10.46 -0.53 1.10
C LEU A 182 -8.95 -0.55 1.24
N THR A 183 -8.31 -1.72 1.29
CA THR A 183 -6.86 -1.83 1.20
C THR A 183 -6.45 -2.66 -0.01
N ILE A 184 -5.37 -2.27 -0.69
CA ILE A 184 -4.93 -2.89 -1.96
C ILE A 184 -3.47 -3.30 -1.85
N ILE A 185 -3.20 -4.61 -2.00
CA ILE A 185 -1.86 -5.20 -2.03
C ILE A 185 -1.41 -5.36 -3.48
N ASN A 186 -0.29 -4.72 -3.83
CA ASN A 186 0.23 -4.67 -5.19
C ASN A 186 1.31 -5.73 -5.43
N GLY A 187 0.98 -6.83 -6.10
CA GLY A 187 1.92 -7.91 -6.45
C GLY A 187 2.57 -7.73 -7.80
N TYR A 188 3.52 -6.81 -7.92
CA TYR A 188 4.34 -6.70 -9.15
C TYR A 188 5.27 -7.90 -9.35
N SER A 189 5.50 -8.70 -8.32
CA SER A 189 6.23 -9.98 -8.37
C SER A 189 5.37 -11.17 -8.84
N GLY A 190 4.08 -10.97 -9.03
CA GLY A 190 3.11 -12.02 -9.35
C GLY A 190 2.29 -12.46 -8.13
N LYS A 191 1.65 -13.62 -8.24
CA LYS A 191 0.68 -14.12 -7.25
C LYS A 191 1.32 -14.73 -5.99
N GLU A 192 2.57 -15.15 -6.09
CA GLU A 192 3.28 -15.82 -4.98
C GLU A 192 3.42 -14.86 -3.79
N GLY A 193 3.02 -15.33 -2.60
CA GLY A 193 3.07 -14.56 -1.36
C GLY A 193 1.94 -13.54 -1.16
N LEU A 194 1.12 -13.25 -2.20
CA LEU A 194 0.01 -12.28 -2.07
C LEU A 194 -1.06 -12.76 -1.11
N GLN A 195 -1.45 -14.04 -1.19
CA GLN A 195 -2.48 -14.60 -0.32
C GLN A 195 -2.03 -14.58 1.15
N GLU A 196 -0.78 -14.94 1.43
CA GLU A 196 -0.23 -14.90 2.79
C GLU A 196 -0.25 -13.49 3.38
N ALA A 197 0.07 -12.48 2.55
CA ALA A 197 -0.02 -11.08 2.98
C ALA A 197 -1.46 -10.63 3.23
N ALA A 198 -2.41 -11.08 2.40
CA ALA A 198 -3.84 -10.79 2.58
C ALA A 198 -4.41 -11.48 3.82
N ASP A 199 -4.06 -12.75 4.06
CA ASP A 199 -4.49 -13.50 5.24
C ASP A 199 -3.97 -12.83 6.53
N TYR A 200 -2.71 -12.43 6.55
CA TYR A 200 -2.15 -11.71 7.69
C TYR A 200 -2.80 -10.32 7.88
N MET A 201 -3.13 -9.62 6.79
CA MET A 201 -3.91 -8.38 6.87
C MET A 201 -5.27 -8.62 7.53
N LEU A 202 -6.00 -9.67 7.14
CA LEU A 202 -7.29 -10.02 7.71
C LEU A 202 -7.18 -10.38 9.20
N GLU A 203 -6.13 -11.12 9.60
CA GLU A 203 -5.86 -11.41 11.01
C GLU A 203 -5.70 -10.13 11.83
N LEU A 204 -4.89 -9.17 11.35
CA LEU A 204 -4.67 -7.90 12.02
C LEU A 204 -5.94 -7.04 12.06
N LEU A 205 -6.72 -7.00 10.97
CA LEU A 205 -7.99 -6.27 10.93
C LEU A 205 -8.98 -6.82 11.95
N LYS A 206 -9.07 -8.14 12.11
CA LYS A 206 -9.93 -8.79 13.13
C LYS A 206 -9.45 -8.50 14.54
N GLU A 207 -8.13 -8.58 14.77
CA GLU A 207 -7.53 -8.41 16.09
C GLU A 207 -7.59 -6.96 16.58
N PHE A 208 -7.37 -5.97 15.71
CA PHE A 208 -7.14 -4.58 16.11
C PHE A 208 -8.16 -3.57 15.60
N ALA A 209 -8.97 -3.92 14.60
CA ALA A 209 -9.94 -3.02 13.99
C ALA A 209 -11.37 -3.60 13.95
N ALA A 210 -11.65 -4.66 14.72
CA ALA A 210 -12.97 -5.30 14.84
C ALA A 210 -13.67 -5.53 13.48
N SER A 211 -12.89 -5.94 12.46
CA SER A 211 -13.37 -6.05 11.08
C SER A 211 -14.52 -7.04 10.91
N LYS A 212 -15.45 -6.69 10.02
CA LYS A 212 -16.64 -7.47 9.63
C LYS A 212 -16.85 -7.36 8.13
N ASP A 213 -17.65 -8.28 7.59
CA ASP A 213 -18.10 -8.26 6.19
C ASP A 213 -16.91 -8.18 5.19
N GLU A 214 -15.84 -8.91 5.50
CA GLU A 214 -14.62 -8.89 4.69
C GLU A 214 -14.88 -9.52 3.32
N GLU A 215 -14.51 -8.78 2.28
CA GLU A 215 -14.57 -9.19 0.88
C GLU A 215 -13.16 -9.12 0.27
N LEU A 216 -12.69 -10.22 -0.35
CA LEU A 216 -11.45 -10.26 -1.11
C LEU A 216 -11.77 -10.14 -2.60
N ILE A 217 -11.09 -9.20 -3.28
CA ILE A 217 -11.20 -8.96 -4.72
C ILE A 217 -9.84 -9.24 -5.35
N TYR A 218 -9.78 -10.25 -6.23
CA TYR A 218 -8.57 -10.64 -6.98
C TYR A 218 -8.61 -10.04 -8.38
N PHE A 219 -7.50 -9.47 -8.86
CA PHE A 219 -7.44 -8.80 -10.17
C PHE A 219 -6.05 -8.78 -10.77
#